data_b86677f7c4cb6fba236077ba903eb051
#
_entry.id   b86677f7c4cb6fba236077ba903eb051
#
_cell.length_a   1.000
_cell.length_b   1.000
_cell.length_c   1.000
_cell.angle_alpha   90.00
_cell.angle_beta   90.00
_cell.angle_gamma   90.00
#
_symmetry.space_group_name_H-M   'P 1'
#
loop_
_entity.id
_entity.type
_entity.pdbx_description
1 polymer ?
#
loop_
_entity_poly.entity_id
_entity_poly.type
_entity_poly.pdbx_seq_one_letter_code
_entity_poly.pdbx_strand_id
1 'polypeptide(L)'
;MKILVIGNGGREYALIWKISQSSLVKKIYCAPGNAGTSDVAENVNIESTDIKGLIEFAIKNSIDLTVVGPELPLTLGIVDEFEKRGLKIFGPSKEAAEIEGSKVFAKYIMKKYKIPTAKYESFNSQKDAKDYILSLQPSAFSFQPVVIKADGLAAGKGVIICNTIEEAVKAIDSIMVEKLFGSAGNKVIIEEYLKGEEASFMVFSDGEDILPIASAQDHKQIYDGDRGPNTGGMGAYSPAPVITEKISREILDTIIKPLISGMKKEGKTYKGILYAGLMIVNGKPFVLEFNCRFGDPETQPILVRMESDIVSIMMSVVEGRLKGKEIQWRNEPSVCVVMVAGGYPDKYEKGKEIGGLDETKNIENLWVFHAGTSKIGNKVVTNGGRVLGVTSLGTNFEDAIDRAYKGVSLIKWDGAYFRRDIGRKALSVSRKSLLSENS
;
A
#
# COMPACT_ATOMS: atom_id res chain seq x y z
N MET A 1 8.18 -25.79 4.21
CA MET A 1 6.81 -25.38 3.81
C MET A 1 6.78 -25.08 2.32
N LYS A 2 5.64 -25.33 1.66
CA LYS A 2 5.32 -24.84 0.32
C LYS A 2 4.40 -23.64 0.47
N ILE A 3 4.75 -22.52 -0.13
CA ILE A 3 4.01 -21.26 0.00
C ILE A 3 3.47 -20.84 -1.37
N LEU A 4 2.22 -20.39 -1.42
CA LEU A 4 1.61 -19.75 -2.58
C LEU A 4 1.45 -18.25 -2.29
N VAL A 5 2.04 -17.39 -3.11
CA VAL A 5 1.82 -15.93 -3.06
C VAL A 5 0.90 -15.53 -4.21
N ILE A 6 -0.17 -14.83 -3.90
CA ILE A 6 -1.15 -14.38 -4.89
C ILE A 6 -0.88 -12.93 -5.26
N GLY A 7 -0.76 -12.66 -6.57
CA GLY A 7 -0.54 -11.35 -7.15
C GLY A 7 0.67 -11.31 -8.09
N ASN A 8 0.97 -10.13 -8.65
CA ASN A 8 2.00 -9.94 -9.66
C ASN A 8 2.72 -8.59 -9.58
N GLY A 9 2.51 -7.82 -8.52
CA GLY A 9 3.09 -6.49 -8.31
C GLY A 9 4.47 -6.51 -7.68
N GLY A 10 5.03 -5.32 -7.47
CA GLY A 10 6.31 -5.13 -6.78
C GLY A 10 6.24 -5.57 -5.32
N ARG A 11 5.11 -5.36 -4.67
CA ARG A 11 4.80 -5.86 -3.32
C ARG A 11 4.91 -7.37 -3.24
N GLU A 12 4.28 -8.09 -4.16
CA GLU A 12 4.30 -9.56 -4.17
C GLU A 12 5.72 -10.07 -4.42
N TYR A 13 6.47 -9.43 -5.30
CA TYR A 13 7.87 -9.82 -5.49
C TYR A 13 8.71 -9.57 -4.23
N ALA A 14 8.55 -8.43 -3.56
CA ALA A 14 9.26 -8.17 -2.30
C ALA A 14 8.88 -9.16 -1.20
N LEU A 15 7.61 -9.57 -1.11
CA LEU A 15 7.15 -10.63 -0.22
C LEU A 15 7.82 -11.96 -0.55
N ILE A 16 7.84 -12.38 -1.83
CA ILE A 16 8.49 -13.61 -2.28
C ILE A 16 9.99 -13.60 -1.95
N TRP A 17 10.67 -12.48 -2.22
CA TRP A 17 12.08 -12.29 -1.87
C TRP A 17 12.33 -12.46 -0.38
N LYS A 18 11.48 -11.88 0.49
CA LYS A 18 11.62 -12.02 1.94
C LYS A 18 11.26 -13.44 2.42
N ILE A 19 10.22 -14.04 1.88
CA ILE A 19 9.79 -15.41 2.16
C ILE A 19 10.89 -16.43 1.77
N SER A 20 11.62 -16.20 0.68
CA SER A 20 12.69 -17.10 0.22
C SER A 20 13.88 -17.19 1.17
N GLN A 21 14.03 -16.23 2.07
CA GLN A 21 15.09 -16.22 3.10
C GLN A 21 14.75 -17.09 4.32
N SER A 22 13.49 -17.54 4.44
CA SER A 22 13.06 -18.37 5.56
C SER A 22 13.57 -19.81 5.43
N SER A 23 14.22 -20.32 6.47
CA SER A 23 14.64 -21.73 6.55
C SER A 23 13.45 -22.70 6.59
N LEU A 24 12.25 -22.21 6.88
CA LEU A 24 11.02 -23.02 6.89
C LEU A 24 10.52 -23.33 5.46
N VAL A 25 10.97 -22.57 4.47
CA VAL A 25 10.44 -22.62 3.09
C VAL A 25 11.25 -23.57 2.21
N LYS A 26 10.54 -24.47 1.55
CA LYS A 26 11.13 -25.43 0.59
C LYS A 26 10.78 -25.07 -0.84
N LYS A 27 9.63 -24.45 -1.07
CA LYS A 27 9.12 -24.11 -2.42
C LYS A 27 8.18 -22.93 -2.34
N ILE A 28 8.29 -22.02 -3.29
CA ILE A 28 7.41 -20.86 -3.46
C ILE A 28 6.75 -20.95 -4.83
N TYR A 29 5.44 -20.71 -4.87
CA TYR A 29 4.64 -20.51 -6.06
C TYR A 29 4.10 -19.08 -6.06
N CYS A 30 3.91 -18.49 -7.24
CA CYS A 30 3.33 -17.17 -7.41
C CYS A 30 2.23 -17.19 -8.47
N ALA A 31 1.04 -16.68 -8.18
CA ALA A 31 -0.10 -16.69 -9.10
C ALA A 31 -0.67 -15.26 -9.28
N PRO A 32 -0.60 -14.69 -10.50
CA PRO A 32 0.07 -15.20 -11.70
C PRO A 32 1.59 -14.94 -11.73
N GLY A 33 2.11 -14.00 -10.87
CA GLY A 33 3.50 -13.59 -10.85
C GLY A 33 3.88 -12.62 -12.00
N ASN A 34 5.17 -12.30 -12.07
CA ASN A 34 5.76 -11.41 -13.08
C ASN A 34 7.12 -11.92 -13.54
N ALA A 35 7.84 -11.15 -14.35
CA ALA A 35 9.15 -11.58 -14.86
C ALA A 35 10.18 -11.83 -13.75
N GLY A 36 10.20 -11.03 -12.69
CA GLY A 36 11.15 -11.16 -11.58
C GLY A 36 10.79 -12.27 -10.62
N THR A 37 9.50 -12.51 -10.36
CA THR A 37 9.07 -13.58 -9.45
C THR A 37 9.49 -14.95 -9.96
N SER A 38 9.60 -15.12 -11.29
CA SER A 38 10.04 -16.38 -11.90
C SER A 38 11.50 -16.75 -11.59
N ASP A 39 12.30 -15.82 -11.07
CA ASP A 39 13.69 -16.09 -10.70
C ASP A 39 13.82 -16.68 -9.28
N VAL A 40 12.77 -16.52 -8.45
CA VAL A 40 12.75 -16.93 -7.03
C VAL A 40 11.64 -17.94 -6.73
N ALA A 41 10.55 -17.91 -7.49
CA ALA A 41 9.38 -18.75 -7.34
C ALA A 41 8.95 -19.38 -8.66
N GLU A 42 8.11 -20.39 -8.59
CA GLU A 42 7.44 -20.93 -9.78
C GLU A 42 6.15 -20.14 -10.04
N ASN A 43 6.11 -19.42 -11.17
CA ASN A 43 4.90 -18.71 -11.58
C ASN A 43 3.84 -19.70 -12.08
N VAL A 44 2.61 -19.49 -11.63
CA VAL A 44 1.45 -20.32 -11.99
C VAL A 44 0.44 -19.45 -12.73
N ASN A 45 0.07 -19.82 -13.94
CA ASN A 45 -0.86 -19.04 -14.75
C ASN A 45 -2.31 -19.18 -14.26
N ILE A 46 -2.58 -18.61 -13.08
CA ILE A 46 -3.90 -18.52 -12.46
C ILE A 46 -4.07 -17.06 -12.02
N GLU A 47 -5.14 -16.42 -12.47
CA GLU A 47 -5.43 -15.04 -12.11
C GLU A 47 -5.74 -14.91 -10.61
N SER A 48 -5.37 -13.77 -10.01
CA SER A 48 -5.56 -13.53 -8.58
C SER A 48 -7.03 -13.55 -8.13
N THR A 49 -7.96 -13.40 -9.06
CA THR A 49 -9.41 -13.44 -8.83
C THR A 49 -10.06 -14.80 -9.12
N ASP A 50 -9.33 -15.74 -9.70
CA ASP A 50 -9.80 -17.12 -9.91
C ASP A 50 -9.63 -17.93 -8.62
N ILE A 51 -10.49 -17.60 -7.63
CA ILE A 51 -10.46 -18.24 -6.30
C ILE A 51 -10.57 -19.78 -6.41
N LYS A 52 -11.39 -20.28 -7.33
CA LYS A 52 -11.59 -21.72 -7.51
C LYS A 52 -10.29 -22.39 -8.00
N GLY A 53 -9.69 -21.85 -9.05
CA GLY A 53 -8.43 -22.37 -9.59
C GLY A 53 -7.29 -22.31 -8.58
N LEU A 54 -7.22 -21.23 -7.77
CA LEU A 54 -6.23 -21.10 -6.70
C LEU A 54 -6.40 -22.15 -5.60
N ILE A 55 -7.62 -22.47 -5.21
CA ILE A 55 -7.94 -23.52 -4.23
C ILE A 55 -7.55 -24.89 -4.77
N GLU A 56 -7.97 -25.21 -6.00
CA GLU A 56 -7.64 -26.49 -6.64
C GLU A 56 -6.11 -26.69 -6.75
N PHE A 57 -5.40 -25.62 -7.09
CA PHE A 57 -3.94 -25.60 -7.11
C PHE A 57 -3.35 -25.83 -5.72
N ALA A 58 -3.86 -25.14 -4.69
CA ALA A 58 -3.38 -25.25 -3.31
C ALA A 58 -3.54 -26.68 -2.76
N ILE A 59 -4.69 -27.31 -3.01
CA ILE A 59 -4.97 -28.70 -2.62
C ILE A 59 -4.02 -29.66 -3.35
N LYS A 60 -3.97 -29.57 -4.69
CA LYS A 60 -3.18 -30.47 -5.55
C LYS A 60 -1.68 -30.45 -5.18
N ASN A 61 -1.14 -29.26 -4.84
CA ASN A 61 0.27 -29.09 -4.55
C ASN A 61 0.59 -29.18 -3.05
N SER A 62 -0.41 -29.41 -2.19
CA SER A 62 -0.26 -29.44 -0.72
C SER A 62 0.42 -28.17 -0.21
N ILE A 63 -0.18 -27.02 -0.50
CA ILE A 63 0.30 -25.71 -0.03
C ILE A 63 0.09 -25.58 1.49
N ASP A 64 1.16 -25.25 2.20
CA ASP A 64 1.14 -25.10 3.66
C ASP A 64 0.62 -23.72 4.11
N LEU A 65 0.87 -22.66 3.30
CA LEU A 65 0.42 -21.30 3.56
C LEU A 65 0.19 -20.58 2.24
N THR A 66 -0.95 -19.92 2.10
CA THR A 66 -1.22 -18.97 1.02
C THR A 66 -1.13 -17.54 1.55
N VAL A 67 -0.46 -16.64 0.82
CA VAL A 67 -0.30 -15.21 1.16
C VAL A 67 -0.97 -14.38 0.07
N VAL A 68 -1.94 -13.54 0.46
CA VAL A 68 -2.66 -12.70 -0.51
C VAL A 68 -2.03 -11.31 -0.55
N GLY A 69 -1.55 -10.92 -1.72
CA GLY A 69 -0.95 -9.61 -1.93
C GLY A 69 -1.98 -8.51 -2.19
N PRO A 70 -2.81 -8.59 -3.26
CA PRO A 70 -3.74 -7.53 -3.64
C PRO A 70 -5.05 -7.57 -2.85
N GLU A 71 -5.73 -6.42 -2.79
CA GLU A 71 -6.99 -6.23 -2.07
C GLU A 71 -8.20 -6.91 -2.72
N LEU A 72 -8.24 -6.99 -4.05
CA LEU A 72 -9.42 -7.46 -4.76
C LEU A 72 -9.82 -8.89 -4.39
N PRO A 73 -8.93 -9.90 -4.40
CA PRO A 73 -9.31 -11.25 -3.96
C PRO A 73 -9.74 -11.30 -2.49
N LEU A 74 -9.20 -10.45 -1.62
CA LEU A 74 -9.62 -10.36 -0.21
C LEU A 74 -11.09 -9.90 -0.11
N THR A 75 -11.45 -8.84 -0.82
CA THR A 75 -12.83 -8.32 -0.84
C THR A 75 -13.81 -9.27 -1.55
N LEU A 76 -13.32 -10.14 -2.42
CA LEU A 76 -14.11 -11.22 -3.04
C LEU A 76 -14.31 -12.42 -2.11
N GLY A 77 -13.54 -12.53 -1.01
CA GLY A 77 -13.72 -13.59 0.00
C GLY A 77 -12.83 -14.81 -0.18
N ILE A 78 -11.66 -14.63 -0.78
CA ILE A 78 -10.71 -15.75 -0.96
C ILE A 78 -10.34 -16.42 0.35
N VAL A 79 -10.19 -15.64 1.44
CA VAL A 79 -9.82 -16.18 2.75
C VAL A 79 -10.91 -17.11 3.27
N ASP A 80 -12.15 -16.69 3.21
CA ASP A 80 -13.30 -17.46 3.65
C ASP A 80 -13.42 -18.79 2.88
N GLU A 81 -13.14 -18.76 1.57
CA GLU A 81 -13.21 -19.94 0.71
C GLU A 81 -12.06 -20.94 0.95
N PHE A 82 -10.86 -20.46 1.30
CA PHE A 82 -9.73 -21.30 1.69
C PHE A 82 -9.96 -21.93 3.07
N GLU A 83 -10.38 -21.14 4.06
CA GLU A 83 -10.63 -21.60 5.43
C GLU A 83 -11.74 -22.66 5.49
N LYS A 84 -12.83 -22.53 4.71
CA LYS A 84 -13.88 -23.55 4.56
C LYS A 84 -13.34 -24.92 4.13
N ARG A 85 -12.16 -24.96 3.50
CA ARG A 85 -11.50 -26.18 3.05
C ARG A 85 -10.31 -26.58 3.91
N GLY A 86 -10.14 -25.92 5.05
CA GLY A 86 -9.05 -26.19 6.00
C GLY A 86 -7.67 -25.76 5.48
N LEU A 87 -7.60 -24.89 4.46
CA LEU A 87 -6.36 -24.37 3.90
C LEU A 87 -5.93 -23.13 4.67
N LYS A 88 -4.66 -23.06 5.07
CA LYS A 88 -4.10 -21.88 5.74
C LYS A 88 -3.87 -20.76 4.75
N ILE A 89 -4.38 -19.58 5.07
CA ILE A 89 -4.27 -18.40 4.25
C ILE A 89 -4.03 -17.17 5.13
N PHE A 90 -3.13 -16.29 4.70
CA PHE A 90 -2.83 -15.03 5.37
C PHE A 90 -3.52 -13.87 4.68
N GLY A 91 -4.44 -13.25 5.38
CA GLY A 91 -5.24 -12.11 4.97
C GLY A 91 -6.54 -12.03 5.78
N PRO A 92 -7.27 -10.90 5.75
CA PRO A 92 -8.56 -10.77 6.41
C PRO A 92 -9.68 -11.48 5.65
N SER A 93 -10.73 -11.90 6.37
CA SER A 93 -11.98 -12.38 5.77
C SER A 93 -12.63 -11.31 4.89
N LYS A 94 -13.59 -11.71 4.04
CA LYS A 94 -14.34 -10.79 3.20
C LYS A 94 -14.98 -9.66 4.01
N GLU A 95 -15.60 -10.00 5.13
CA GLU A 95 -16.25 -9.01 6.00
C GLU A 95 -15.25 -8.06 6.66
N ALA A 96 -14.08 -8.56 7.04
CA ALA A 96 -13.02 -7.71 7.61
C ALA A 96 -12.34 -6.83 6.53
N ALA A 97 -12.20 -7.34 5.30
CA ALA A 97 -11.66 -6.59 4.16
C ALA A 97 -12.57 -5.43 3.71
N GLU A 98 -13.82 -5.37 4.17
CA GLU A 98 -14.72 -4.24 3.94
C GLU A 98 -14.14 -2.92 4.45
N ILE A 99 -13.20 -2.94 5.40
CA ILE A 99 -12.52 -1.74 5.91
C ILE A 99 -11.73 -0.99 4.80
N GLU A 100 -11.26 -1.68 3.76
CA GLU A 100 -10.70 -1.11 2.53
C GLU A 100 -11.76 -1.05 1.42
N GLY A 101 -12.62 -2.06 1.33
CA GLY A 101 -13.63 -2.22 0.29
C GLY A 101 -14.73 -1.17 0.31
N SER A 102 -15.03 -0.55 1.46
CA SER A 102 -15.99 0.53 1.61
C SER A 102 -15.46 1.64 2.52
N LYS A 103 -15.25 2.82 1.93
CA LYS A 103 -14.84 4.01 2.69
C LYS A 103 -15.95 4.50 3.62
N VAL A 104 -17.21 4.30 3.24
CA VAL A 104 -18.38 4.60 4.10
C VAL A 104 -18.36 3.71 5.34
N PHE A 105 -18.11 2.40 5.18
CA PHE A 105 -17.96 1.50 6.32
C PHE A 105 -16.77 1.88 7.21
N ALA A 106 -15.61 2.21 6.60
CA ALA A 106 -14.45 2.67 7.35
C ALA A 106 -14.77 3.92 8.18
N LYS A 107 -15.47 4.91 7.59
CA LYS A 107 -15.90 6.12 8.29
C LYS A 107 -16.92 5.82 9.40
N TYR A 108 -17.85 4.90 9.17
CA TYR A 108 -18.77 4.43 10.22
C TYR A 108 -18.02 3.88 11.43
N ILE A 109 -17.04 2.98 11.20
CA ILE A 109 -16.20 2.40 12.26
C ILE A 109 -15.42 3.50 12.97
N MET A 110 -14.76 4.40 12.23
CA MET A 110 -13.99 5.50 12.82
C MET A 110 -14.85 6.38 13.72
N LYS A 111 -16.05 6.76 13.25
CA LYS A 111 -17.00 7.56 14.04
C LYS A 111 -17.46 6.83 15.30
N LYS A 112 -17.88 5.56 15.16
CA LYS A 112 -18.41 4.73 16.26
C LYS A 112 -17.40 4.50 17.37
N TYR A 113 -16.14 4.26 16.99
CA TYR A 113 -15.06 3.95 17.94
C TYR A 113 -14.15 5.15 18.23
N LYS A 114 -14.57 6.38 17.85
CA LYS A 114 -13.89 7.65 18.12
C LYS A 114 -12.44 7.68 17.59
N ILE A 115 -12.19 7.06 16.45
CA ILE A 115 -10.89 7.05 15.79
C ILE A 115 -10.69 8.38 15.07
N PRO A 116 -9.56 9.10 15.29
CA PRO A 116 -9.31 10.39 14.66
C PRO A 116 -9.27 10.31 13.14
N THR A 117 -10.07 11.12 12.46
CA THR A 117 -10.11 11.26 11.00
C THR A 117 -10.63 12.63 10.63
N ALA A 118 -10.51 13.04 9.36
CA ALA A 118 -11.10 14.26 8.82
C ALA A 118 -12.61 14.31 9.06
N LYS A 119 -13.16 15.50 9.28
CA LYS A 119 -14.61 15.71 9.27
C LYS A 119 -15.14 15.33 7.89
N TYR A 120 -16.28 14.68 7.87
CA TYR A 120 -16.82 14.14 6.63
C TYR A 120 -18.34 14.06 6.64
N GLU A 121 -18.92 14.06 5.44
CA GLU A 121 -20.30 13.66 5.17
C GLU A 121 -20.35 12.69 4.00
N SER A 122 -21.35 11.82 3.96
CA SER A 122 -21.51 10.80 2.91
C SER A 122 -22.86 10.95 2.23
N PHE A 123 -22.88 10.80 0.90
CA PHE A 123 -24.06 11.05 0.07
C PHE A 123 -24.31 9.90 -0.92
N ASN A 124 -25.60 9.50 -1.00
CA ASN A 124 -26.11 8.57 -2.02
C ASN A 124 -26.76 9.31 -3.20
N SER A 125 -26.96 10.63 -3.07
CA SER A 125 -27.60 11.51 -4.05
C SER A 125 -26.62 12.57 -4.51
N GLN A 126 -26.43 12.67 -5.84
CA GLN A 126 -25.63 13.71 -6.46
C GLN A 126 -26.12 15.12 -6.06
N LYS A 127 -27.45 15.31 -6.03
CA LYS A 127 -28.05 16.60 -5.66
C LYS A 127 -27.67 16.99 -4.24
N ASP A 128 -27.86 16.08 -3.28
CA ASP A 128 -27.57 16.37 -1.87
C ASP A 128 -26.07 16.64 -1.64
N ALA A 129 -25.19 15.92 -2.36
CA ALA A 129 -23.75 16.15 -2.33
C ALA A 129 -23.38 17.55 -2.86
N LYS A 130 -24.02 17.99 -3.95
CA LYS A 130 -23.81 19.35 -4.51
C LYS A 130 -24.38 20.44 -3.58
N ASP A 131 -25.59 20.24 -3.04
CA ASP A 131 -26.22 21.17 -2.12
C ASP A 131 -25.33 21.35 -0.85
N TYR A 132 -24.73 20.26 -0.36
CA TYR A 132 -23.78 20.32 0.74
C TYR A 132 -22.53 21.15 0.39
N ILE A 133 -21.90 20.91 -0.77
CA ILE A 133 -20.74 21.70 -1.24
C ILE A 133 -21.09 23.18 -1.31
N LEU A 134 -22.26 23.53 -1.85
CA LEU A 134 -22.71 24.93 -1.94
C LEU A 134 -22.93 25.54 -0.53
N SER A 135 -23.37 24.73 0.44
CA SER A 135 -23.59 25.18 1.83
C SER A 135 -22.30 25.46 2.61
N LEU A 136 -21.15 24.89 2.16
CA LEU A 136 -19.85 25.12 2.80
C LEU A 136 -19.26 26.50 2.53
N GLN A 137 -19.91 27.33 1.71
CA GLN A 137 -19.45 28.67 1.36
C GLN A 137 -20.22 29.74 2.15
N PRO A 138 -19.70 30.21 3.29
CA PRO A 138 -20.34 31.30 4.05
C PRO A 138 -20.19 32.68 3.39
N SER A 139 -19.25 32.87 2.47
CA SER A 139 -19.06 34.09 1.67
C SER A 139 -18.27 33.80 0.39
N ALA A 140 -18.42 34.64 -0.64
CA ALA A 140 -17.82 34.49 -1.97
C ALA A 140 -16.27 34.34 -2.03
N PHE A 141 -15.59 34.49 -0.88
CA PHE A 141 -14.12 34.52 -0.83
C PHE A 141 -13.47 33.47 0.08
N SER A 142 -14.21 32.45 0.56
CA SER A 142 -13.69 31.57 1.62
C SER A 142 -13.96 30.07 1.46
N PHE A 143 -13.96 29.54 0.23
CA PHE A 143 -14.03 28.09 0.07
C PHE A 143 -12.74 27.45 0.58
N GLN A 144 -12.88 26.54 1.53
CA GLN A 144 -11.76 25.72 1.99
C GLN A 144 -11.66 24.47 1.10
N PRO A 145 -10.44 24.03 0.73
CA PRO A 145 -10.30 22.81 -0.03
C PRO A 145 -11.03 21.63 0.61
N VAL A 146 -11.64 20.80 -0.21
CA VAL A 146 -12.29 19.54 0.20
C VAL A 146 -11.72 18.35 -0.53
N VAL A 147 -11.90 17.17 0.05
CA VAL A 147 -11.52 15.91 -0.61
C VAL A 147 -12.77 15.10 -0.90
N ILE A 148 -12.98 14.76 -2.18
CA ILE A 148 -14.11 13.95 -2.63
C ILE A 148 -13.61 12.55 -2.94
N LYS A 149 -14.24 11.54 -2.32
CA LYS A 149 -13.85 10.13 -2.43
C LYS A 149 -15.02 9.29 -2.92
N ALA A 150 -14.77 8.43 -3.91
CA ALA A 150 -15.69 7.38 -4.31
C ALA A 150 -15.71 6.25 -3.26
N ASP A 151 -16.89 5.64 -2.99
CA ASP A 151 -17.04 4.54 -2.04
C ASP A 151 -16.74 3.20 -2.72
N GLY A 152 -15.56 2.67 -2.50
CA GLY A 152 -15.12 1.39 -3.07
C GLY A 152 -13.65 1.41 -3.51
N LEU A 153 -13.23 0.27 -4.08
CA LEU A 153 -11.90 0.13 -4.67
C LEU A 153 -11.81 0.94 -5.96
N ALA A 154 -10.86 1.86 -6.04
CA ALA A 154 -10.63 2.73 -7.20
C ALA A 154 -9.14 2.87 -7.55
N ALA A 155 -8.31 1.90 -7.15
CA ALA A 155 -6.87 1.84 -7.45
C ALA A 155 -6.12 3.17 -7.16
N GLY A 156 -6.44 3.83 -6.04
CA GLY A 156 -5.85 5.12 -5.64
C GLY A 156 -6.35 6.35 -6.42
N LYS A 157 -7.19 6.15 -7.45
CA LYS A 157 -7.68 7.25 -8.32
C LYS A 157 -9.02 7.85 -7.88
N GLY A 158 -9.73 7.20 -6.96
CA GLY A 158 -11.05 7.63 -6.48
C GLY A 158 -11.01 8.73 -5.41
N VAL A 159 -9.88 9.43 -5.26
CA VAL A 159 -9.68 10.52 -4.29
C VAL A 159 -9.30 11.78 -5.06
N ILE A 160 -10.14 12.81 -4.99
CA ILE A 160 -9.99 14.07 -5.74
C ILE A 160 -9.95 15.22 -4.74
N ILE A 161 -8.84 15.96 -4.72
CA ILE A 161 -8.70 17.20 -3.95
C ILE A 161 -9.27 18.34 -4.79
N CYS A 162 -10.21 19.10 -4.23
CA CYS A 162 -10.90 20.19 -4.90
C CYS A 162 -10.63 21.49 -4.15
N ASN A 163 -10.04 22.45 -4.85
CA ASN A 163 -9.70 23.78 -4.32
C ASN A 163 -10.80 24.82 -4.56
N THR A 164 -11.74 24.51 -5.45
CA THR A 164 -12.88 25.35 -5.78
C THR A 164 -14.19 24.57 -5.78
N ILE A 165 -15.31 25.29 -5.72
CA ILE A 165 -16.65 24.69 -5.80
C ILE A 165 -16.86 24.01 -7.16
N GLU A 166 -16.40 24.64 -8.22
CA GLU A 166 -16.52 24.11 -9.59
C GLU A 166 -15.78 22.79 -9.74
N GLU A 167 -14.56 22.69 -9.17
CA GLU A 167 -13.82 21.42 -9.13
C GLU A 167 -14.57 20.36 -8.32
N ALA A 168 -15.15 20.73 -7.17
CA ALA A 168 -15.90 19.81 -6.33
C ALA A 168 -17.19 19.31 -7.02
N VAL A 169 -17.94 20.20 -7.66
CA VAL A 169 -19.15 19.85 -8.44
C VAL A 169 -18.78 18.91 -9.59
N LYS A 170 -17.72 19.21 -10.33
CA LYS A 170 -17.23 18.37 -11.43
C LYS A 170 -16.79 17.00 -10.93
N ALA A 171 -16.09 16.92 -9.80
CA ALA A 171 -15.67 15.65 -9.19
C ALA A 171 -16.89 14.78 -8.81
N ILE A 172 -17.92 15.39 -8.20
CA ILE A 172 -19.17 14.69 -7.87
C ILE A 172 -19.84 14.15 -9.14
N ASP A 173 -19.87 14.95 -10.22
CA ASP A 173 -20.47 14.51 -11.50
C ASP A 173 -19.68 13.35 -12.10
N SER A 174 -18.37 13.45 -12.18
CA SER A 174 -17.52 12.38 -12.73
C SER A 174 -17.66 11.06 -11.94
N ILE A 175 -17.80 11.15 -10.61
CA ILE A 175 -17.97 9.97 -9.78
C ILE A 175 -19.39 9.40 -9.87
N MET A 176 -20.41 10.24 -9.63
CA MET A 176 -21.78 9.75 -9.40
C MET A 176 -22.60 9.64 -10.68
N VAL A 177 -22.35 10.49 -11.69
CA VAL A 177 -23.12 10.52 -12.95
C VAL A 177 -22.41 9.74 -14.04
N GLU A 178 -21.16 10.13 -14.34
CA GLU A 178 -20.36 9.49 -15.39
C GLU A 178 -19.87 8.09 -14.98
N LYS A 179 -19.96 7.75 -13.69
CA LYS A 179 -19.54 6.45 -13.13
C LYS A 179 -18.11 6.09 -13.47
N LEU A 180 -17.20 7.06 -13.42
CA LEU A 180 -15.79 6.88 -13.76
C LEU A 180 -15.14 5.69 -13.02
N PHE A 181 -15.64 5.37 -11.81
CA PHE A 181 -15.19 4.24 -10.98
C PHE A 181 -16.24 3.12 -10.87
N GLY A 182 -17.13 2.98 -11.87
CA GLY A 182 -18.17 1.95 -11.87
C GLY A 182 -19.07 2.00 -10.62
N SER A 183 -19.32 0.87 -9.97
CA SER A 183 -20.19 0.79 -8.79
C SER A 183 -19.66 1.57 -7.58
N ALA A 184 -18.35 1.81 -7.48
CA ALA A 184 -17.76 2.66 -6.44
C ALA A 184 -18.28 4.11 -6.50
N GLY A 185 -18.78 4.56 -7.67
CA GLY A 185 -19.42 5.86 -7.85
C GLY A 185 -20.88 5.94 -7.38
N ASN A 186 -21.45 4.92 -6.76
CA ASN A 186 -22.82 4.98 -6.25
C ASN A 186 -22.97 5.89 -5.02
N LYS A 187 -21.86 6.09 -4.29
CA LYS A 187 -21.80 6.97 -3.11
C LYS A 187 -20.52 7.80 -3.17
N VAL A 188 -20.59 9.00 -2.58
CA VAL A 188 -19.42 9.84 -2.37
C VAL A 188 -19.28 10.20 -0.91
N ILE A 189 -18.04 10.41 -0.49
CA ILE A 189 -17.68 10.98 0.79
C ILE A 189 -17.00 12.31 0.50
N ILE A 190 -17.42 13.36 1.21
CA ILE A 190 -16.84 14.70 1.16
C ILE A 190 -16.15 14.94 2.50
N GLU A 191 -14.84 15.19 2.48
CA GLU A 191 -14.02 15.39 3.66
C GLU A 191 -13.37 16.78 3.66
N GLU A 192 -13.12 17.32 4.84
CA GLU A 192 -12.24 18.47 4.98
C GLU A 192 -10.82 18.10 4.52
N TYR A 193 -10.13 19.03 3.90
CA TYR A 193 -8.74 18.85 3.51
C TYR A 193 -7.82 19.00 4.74
N LEU A 194 -7.11 17.93 5.08
CA LEU A 194 -6.10 17.96 6.15
C LEU A 194 -4.75 18.38 5.57
N LYS A 195 -4.11 19.37 6.17
CA LYS A 195 -2.77 19.81 5.80
C LYS A 195 -1.75 19.32 6.82
N GLY A 196 -0.84 18.46 6.37
CA GLY A 196 0.16 17.84 7.22
C GLY A 196 1.16 17.01 6.41
N GLU A 197 1.79 16.05 7.07
CA GLU A 197 2.68 15.07 6.44
C GLU A 197 2.00 13.70 6.39
N GLU A 198 1.90 13.12 5.19
CA GLU A 198 1.37 11.76 5.04
C GLU A 198 2.37 10.74 5.58
N ALA A 199 1.86 9.66 6.16
CA ALA A 199 2.66 8.53 6.60
C ALA A 199 1.86 7.23 6.53
N SER A 200 2.56 6.11 6.35
CA SER A 200 2.02 4.76 6.31
C SER A 200 2.40 4.03 7.58
N PHE A 201 1.39 3.56 8.33
CA PHE A 201 1.58 2.77 9.54
C PHE A 201 0.87 1.43 9.40
N MET A 202 1.65 0.36 9.49
CA MET A 202 1.10 -0.99 9.30
C MET A 202 1.34 -1.85 10.52
N VAL A 203 0.42 -2.80 10.76
CA VAL A 203 0.54 -3.80 11.82
C VAL A 203 0.12 -5.17 11.33
N PHE A 204 0.75 -6.23 11.85
CA PHE A 204 0.15 -7.55 11.86
C PHE A 204 -0.92 -7.60 12.94
N SER A 205 -2.02 -8.30 12.66
CA SER A 205 -3.06 -8.60 13.66
C SER A 205 -3.52 -10.05 13.50
N ASP A 206 -3.74 -10.73 14.62
CA ASP A 206 -4.39 -12.06 14.66
C ASP A 206 -5.85 -12.00 15.14
N GLY A 207 -6.35 -10.77 15.29
CA GLY A 207 -7.70 -10.48 15.78
C GLY A 207 -7.79 -10.13 17.26
N GLU A 208 -6.75 -10.39 18.01
CA GLU A 208 -6.59 -10.05 19.44
C GLU A 208 -5.35 -9.19 19.66
N ASP A 209 -4.21 -9.72 19.28
CA ASP A 209 -2.91 -9.07 19.43
C ASP A 209 -2.50 -8.35 18.14
N ILE A 210 -1.68 -7.33 18.31
CA ILE A 210 -1.13 -6.52 17.23
C ILE A 210 0.39 -6.43 17.34
N LEU A 211 1.08 -6.48 16.20
CA LEU A 211 2.52 -6.36 16.10
C LEU A 211 2.87 -5.30 15.04
N PRO A 212 3.32 -4.10 15.46
CA PRO A 212 3.68 -3.05 14.53
C PRO A 212 4.87 -3.43 13.65
N ILE A 213 4.85 -2.96 12.39
CA ILE A 213 6.00 -3.01 11.50
C ILE A 213 6.61 -1.62 11.32
N ALA A 214 7.79 -1.55 10.72
CA ALA A 214 8.45 -0.27 10.48
C ALA A 214 7.55 0.67 9.68
N SER A 215 7.52 1.94 10.07
CA SER A 215 6.77 2.97 9.34
C SER A 215 7.38 3.25 7.98
N ALA A 216 6.58 3.76 7.05
CA ALA A 216 7.03 4.22 5.76
C ALA A 216 6.33 5.52 5.36
N GLN A 217 6.85 6.18 4.35
CA GLN A 217 6.20 7.33 3.73
C GLN A 217 6.30 7.18 2.22
N ASP A 218 5.14 7.24 1.52
CA ASP A 218 5.05 7.16 0.06
C ASP A 218 4.96 8.54 -0.60
N HIS A 219 5.09 8.55 -1.92
CA HIS A 219 4.94 9.73 -2.78
C HIS A 219 3.87 9.41 -3.81
N LYS A 220 2.66 9.94 -3.60
CA LYS A 220 1.47 9.57 -4.39
C LYS A 220 1.37 10.26 -5.74
N GLN A 221 1.78 11.54 -5.84
CA GLN A 221 1.68 12.29 -7.08
C GLN A 221 2.77 11.89 -8.08
N ILE A 222 2.41 11.99 -9.37
CA ILE A 222 3.28 11.54 -10.47
C ILE A 222 4.54 12.39 -10.64
N TYR A 223 4.47 13.72 -10.42
CA TYR A 223 5.59 14.63 -10.67
C TYR A 223 6.33 15.05 -9.39
N ASP A 224 7.59 15.47 -9.56
CA ASP A 224 8.43 16.03 -8.51
C ASP A 224 7.71 17.18 -7.79
N GLY A 225 7.96 17.31 -6.48
CA GLY A 225 7.35 18.32 -5.62
C GLY A 225 5.88 18.07 -5.32
N ASP A 226 5.44 16.81 -5.35
CA ASP A 226 4.07 16.37 -5.11
C ASP A 226 3.07 17.12 -5.98
N ARG A 227 3.25 17.04 -7.29
CA ARG A 227 2.40 17.66 -8.31
C ARG A 227 1.80 16.63 -9.24
N GLY A 228 0.69 17.05 -9.90
CA GLY A 228 -0.02 16.20 -10.85
C GLY A 228 -0.97 15.21 -10.17
N PRO A 229 -1.55 14.29 -10.96
CA PRO A 229 -2.53 13.32 -10.46
C PRO A 229 -1.91 12.32 -9.48
N ASN A 230 -2.76 11.81 -8.59
CA ASN A 230 -2.42 10.69 -7.72
C ASN A 230 -2.21 9.41 -8.54
N THR A 231 -1.31 8.57 -8.04
CA THR A 231 -0.93 7.27 -8.62
C THR A 231 -1.06 6.17 -7.57
N GLY A 232 -0.63 4.97 -7.89
CA GLY A 232 -0.45 3.89 -6.92
C GLY A 232 0.78 4.06 -6.01
N GLY A 233 1.55 5.15 -6.16
CA GLY A 233 2.81 5.44 -5.46
C GLY A 233 4.00 5.43 -6.41
N MET A 234 4.79 6.51 -6.35
CA MET A 234 5.99 6.74 -7.17
C MET A 234 7.30 6.41 -6.45
N GLY A 235 7.19 6.03 -5.20
CA GLY A 235 8.29 5.62 -4.35
C GLY A 235 7.97 5.78 -2.89
N ALA A 236 8.73 5.12 -2.05
CA ALA A 236 8.57 5.18 -0.60
C ALA A 236 9.92 5.05 0.11
N TYR A 237 9.95 5.41 1.37
CA TYR A 237 11.11 5.19 2.23
C TYR A 237 10.69 4.73 3.63
N SER A 238 11.59 4.06 4.33
CA SER A 238 11.42 3.55 5.68
C SER A 238 12.72 3.71 6.49
N PRO A 239 12.63 4.15 7.78
CA PRO A 239 11.41 4.52 8.50
C PRO A 239 10.89 5.90 8.05
N ALA A 240 9.66 6.26 8.42
CA ALA A 240 9.14 7.61 8.24
C ALA A 240 9.57 8.49 9.43
N PRO A 241 10.41 9.52 9.26
CA PRO A 241 10.91 10.32 10.38
C PRO A 241 9.82 11.09 11.12
N VAL A 242 8.70 11.39 10.46
CA VAL A 242 7.52 12.02 11.06
C VAL A 242 6.85 11.13 12.11
N ILE A 243 7.05 9.81 12.05
CA ILE A 243 6.51 8.86 13.04
C ILE A 243 7.53 8.62 14.15
N THR A 244 7.54 9.52 15.12
CA THR A 244 8.33 9.37 16.35
C THR A 244 7.73 8.27 17.25
N GLU A 245 8.46 7.81 18.27
CA GLU A 245 7.94 6.84 19.25
C GLU A 245 6.65 7.33 19.94
N LYS A 246 6.56 8.63 20.22
CA LYS A 246 5.35 9.24 20.81
C LYS A 246 4.18 9.12 19.87
N ILE A 247 4.36 9.49 18.59
CA ILE A 247 3.31 9.39 17.56
C ILE A 247 2.94 7.94 17.30
N SER A 248 3.91 7.03 17.27
CA SER A 248 3.66 5.59 17.10
C SER A 248 2.77 5.04 18.23
N ARG A 249 3.06 5.40 19.50
CA ARG A 249 2.21 5.02 20.64
C ARG A 249 0.81 5.62 20.51
N GLU A 250 0.69 6.89 20.14
CA GLU A 250 -0.62 7.54 19.95
C GLU A 250 -1.42 6.85 18.84
N ILE A 251 -0.80 6.47 17.70
CA ILE A 251 -1.44 5.71 16.62
C ILE A 251 -1.97 4.36 17.15
N LEU A 252 -1.14 3.63 17.88
CA LEU A 252 -1.55 2.35 18.45
C LEU A 252 -2.74 2.50 19.41
N ASP A 253 -2.71 3.49 20.29
CA ASP A 253 -3.72 3.63 21.34
C ASP A 253 -5.03 4.28 20.84
N THR A 254 -4.95 5.22 19.89
CA THR A 254 -6.13 5.99 19.45
C THR A 254 -6.71 5.52 18.12
N ILE A 255 -5.95 4.75 17.33
CA ILE A 255 -6.37 4.31 15.99
C ILE A 255 -6.42 2.78 15.91
N ILE A 256 -5.27 2.10 16.09
CA ILE A 256 -5.17 0.67 15.75
C ILE A 256 -5.94 -0.21 16.76
N LYS A 257 -5.68 -0.06 18.07
CA LYS A 257 -6.38 -0.85 19.10
C LYS A 257 -7.90 -0.62 19.08
N PRO A 258 -8.40 0.63 19.01
CA PRO A 258 -9.84 0.89 18.85
C PRO A 258 -10.43 0.26 17.59
N LEU A 259 -9.71 0.28 16.46
CA LEU A 259 -10.16 -0.34 15.22
C LEU A 259 -10.29 -1.86 15.36
N ILE A 260 -9.22 -2.55 15.78
CA ILE A 260 -9.22 -4.02 15.92
C ILE A 260 -10.30 -4.47 16.89
N SER A 261 -10.37 -3.83 18.07
CA SER A 261 -11.43 -4.10 19.05
C SER A 261 -12.82 -3.80 18.51
N GLY A 262 -12.97 -2.70 17.78
CA GLY A 262 -14.22 -2.29 17.14
C GLY A 262 -14.67 -3.29 16.09
N MET A 263 -13.80 -3.68 15.18
CA MET A 263 -14.10 -4.70 14.16
C MET A 263 -14.53 -6.03 14.78
N LYS A 264 -13.86 -6.47 15.85
CA LYS A 264 -14.26 -7.67 16.60
C LYS A 264 -15.67 -7.53 17.19
N LYS A 265 -16.01 -6.37 17.78
CA LYS A 265 -17.36 -6.11 18.33
C LYS A 265 -18.46 -6.08 17.26
N GLU A 266 -18.11 -5.71 16.03
CA GLU A 266 -19.00 -5.77 14.87
C GLU A 266 -19.09 -7.19 14.27
N GLY A 267 -18.47 -8.21 14.87
CA GLY A 267 -18.42 -9.58 14.35
C GLY A 267 -17.43 -9.80 13.20
N LYS A 268 -16.63 -8.80 12.87
CA LYS A 268 -15.68 -8.78 11.74
C LYS A 268 -14.23 -8.87 12.25
N THR A 269 -13.85 -9.96 12.92
CA THR A 269 -12.51 -10.15 13.48
C THR A 269 -11.44 -9.97 12.40
N TYR A 270 -10.48 -9.07 12.64
CA TYR A 270 -9.48 -8.69 11.66
C TYR A 270 -8.16 -9.47 11.83
N LYS A 271 -7.81 -10.31 10.85
CA LYS A 271 -6.53 -11.04 10.79
C LYS A 271 -5.77 -10.66 9.53
N GLY A 272 -4.45 -10.52 9.64
CA GLY A 272 -3.59 -10.16 8.50
C GLY A 272 -2.84 -8.85 8.72
N ILE A 273 -2.54 -8.14 7.64
CA ILE A 273 -1.98 -6.77 7.68
C ILE A 273 -3.11 -5.76 7.69
N LEU A 274 -3.07 -4.88 8.68
CA LEU A 274 -3.84 -3.64 8.68
C LEU A 274 -2.89 -2.48 8.38
N TYR A 275 -3.19 -1.73 7.33
CA TYR A 275 -2.47 -0.53 6.96
C TYR A 275 -3.36 0.70 7.22
N ALA A 276 -2.87 1.63 8.02
CA ALA A 276 -3.45 2.95 8.23
C ALA A 276 -2.65 3.98 7.43
N GLY A 277 -3.28 4.58 6.41
CA GLY A 277 -2.81 5.79 5.76
C GLY A 277 -3.15 6.99 6.63
N LEU A 278 -2.15 7.74 7.04
CA LEU A 278 -2.28 8.79 8.06
C LEU A 278 -1.87 10.15 7.50
N MET A 279 -2.50 11.21 8.03
CA MET A 279 -2.03 12.58 7.96
C MET A 279 -1.59 13.01 9.36
N ILE A 280 -0.35 13.42 9.50
CA ILE A 280 0.19 13.97 10.74
C ILE A 280 0.03 15.49 10.72
N VAL A 281 -0.94 15.99 11.48
CA VAL A 281 -1.29 17.42 11.57
C VAL A 281 -0.86 17.94 12.92
N ASN A 282 0.12 18.85 12.96
CA ASN A 282 0.66 19.41 14.21
C ASN A 282 1.04 18.33 15.24
N GLY A 283 1.67 17.24 14.78
CA GLY A 283 2.11 16.13 15.60
C GLY A 283 1.00 15.17 16.06
N LYS A 284 -0.22 15.27 15.53
CA LYS A 284 -1.34 14.37 15.83
C LYS A 284 -1.72 13.56 14.61
N PRO A 285 -1.95 12.24 14.75
CA PRO A 285 -2.32 11.36 13.64
C PRO A 285 -3.83 11.42 13.36
N PHE A 286 -4.18 11.54 12.07
CA PHE A 286 -5.55 11.42 11.54
C PHE A 286 -5.59 10.39 10.43
N VAL A 287 -6.57 9.50 10.45
CA VAL A 287 -6.73 8.47 9.43
C VAL A 287 -7.28 9.06 8.15
N LEU A 288 -6.58 8.83 7.03
CA LEU A 288 -7.04 9.13 5.68
C LEU A 288 -7.82 7.95 5.09
N GLU A 289 -7.28 6.73 5.26
CA GLU A 289 -7.84 5.48 4.78
C GLU A 289 -7.25 4.29 5.53
N PHE A 290 -7.93 3.13 5.45
CA PHE A 290 -7.36 1.84 5.80
C PHE A 290 -7.21 0.97 4.58
N ASN A 291 -6.15 0.13 4.58
CA ASN A 291 -5.98 -0.91 3.58
C ASN A 291 -5.81 -2.26 4.30
N CYS A 292 -6.34 -3.32 3.69
CA CYS A 292 -6.40 -4.66 4.30
C CYS A 292 -5.24 -5.57 3.84
N ARG A 293 -4.14 -4.97 3.41
CA ARG A 293 -2.98 -5.65 2.84
C ARG A 293 -1.72 -4.79 3.00
N PHE A 294 -0.57 -5.37 2.67
CA PHE A 294 0.67 -4.61 2.57
C PHE A 294 0.57 -3.47 1.55
N GLY A 295 1.25 -2.36 1.81
CA GLY A 295 1.35 -1.23 0.88
C GLY A 295 2.21 -1.54 -0.35
N ASP A 296 2.02 -0.80 -1.42
CA ASP A 296 2.86 -0.84 -2.61
C ASP A 296 3.00 0.59 -3.16
N PRO A 297 4.16 1.25 -2.98
CA PRO A 297 5.50 0.66 -2.87
C PRO A 297 6.13 0.62 -1.45
N GLU A 298 5.39 0.66 -0.37
CA GLU A 298 5.96 0.70 1.00
C GLU A 298 6.58 -0.65 1.41
N THR A 299 6.05 -1.76 0.93
CA THR A 299 6.53 -3.11 1.28
C THR A 299 8.00 -3.30 0.91
N GLN A 300 8.42 -2.79 -0.23
CA GLN A 300 9.78 -2.92 -0.72
C GLN A 300 10.81 -2.34 0.28
N PRO A 301 10.76 -1.06 0.65
CA PRO A 301 11.72 -0.49 1.60
C PRO A 301 11.53 -1.02 3.03
N ILE A 302 10.35 -1.47 3.42
CA ILE A 302 10.14 -2.09 4.74
C ILE A 302 10.81 -3.46 4.83
N LEU A 303 10.59 -4.34 3.85
CA LEU A 303 11.05 -5.72 3.92
C LEU A 303 12.56 -5.87 3.80
N VAL A 304 13.27 -5.00 3.07
CA VAL A 304 14.74 -5.03 3.01
C VAL A 304 15.38 -4.67 4.35
N ARG A 305 14.64 -3.99 5.24
CA ARG A 305 15.07 -3.68 6.61
C ARG A 305 14.71 -4.77 7.61
N MET A 306 13.77 -5.67 7.29
CA MET A 306 13.28 -6.68 8.22
C MET A 306 14.30 -7.83 8.37
N GLU A 307 14.81 -8.06 9.58
CA GLU A 307 15.69 -9.20 9.87
C GLU A 307 14.91 -10.46 10.24
N SER A 308 13.82 -10.31 10.99
CA SER A 308 12.97 -11.43 11.43
C SER A 308 12.40 -12.23 10.26
N ASP A 309 12.13 -13.51 10.52
CA ASP A 309 11.48 -14.42 9.58
C ASP A 309 9.98 -14.08 9.43
N ILE A 310 9.60 -13.52 8.28
CA ILE A 310 8.23 -13.11 7.99
C ILE A 310 7.26 -14.30 7.96
N VAL A 311 7.72 -15.50 7.57
CA VAL A 311 6.87 -16.70 7.50
C VAL A 311 6.43 -17.14 8.89
N SER A 312 7.35 -17.11 9.86
CA SER A 312 7.04 -17.39 11.26
C SER A 312 5.99 -16.43 11.83
N ILE A 313 6.07 -15.13 11.46
CA ILE A 313 5.10 -14.11 11.89
C ILE A 313 3.74 -14.34 11.24
N MET A 314 3.71 -14.53 9.91
CA MET A 314 2.46 -14.80 9.17
C MET A 314 1.76 -16.07 9.69
N MET A 315 2.51 -17.13 9.98
CA MET A 315 1.96 -18.34 10.60
C MET A 315 1.39 -18.05 11.98
N SER A 316 2.07 -17.21 12.78
CA SER A 316 1.56 -16.83 14.12
C SER A 316 0.24 -16.05 14.02
N VAL A 317 0.07 -15.19 13.00
CA VAL A 317 -1.19 -14.50 12.73
C VAL A 317 -2.31 -15.48 12.38
N VAL A 318 -2.06 -16.39 11.42
CA VAL A 318 -3.05 -17.38 10.97
C VAL A 318 -3.51 -18.27 12.13
N GLU A 319 -2.59 -18.64 13.00
CA GLU A 319 -2.82 -19.56 14.12
C GLU A 319 -3.25 -18.86 15.42
N GLY A 320 -3.40 -17.53 15.44
CA GLY A 320 -3.82 -16.79 16.63
C GLY A 320 -2.78 -16.81 17.75
N ARG A 321 -1.49 -16.74 17.41
CA ARG A 321 -0.35 -16.84 18.36
C ARG A 321 0.63 -15.69 18.22
N LEU A 322 0.10 -14.48 17.94
CA LEU A 322 0.93 -13.29 17.72
C LEU A 322 1.48 -12.70 19.02
N LYS A 323 0.84 -13.00 20.15
CA LYS A 323 1.20 -12.47 21.46
C LYS A 323 2.69 -12.70 21.81
N GLY A 324 3.36 -11.62 22.20
CA GLY A 324 4.77 -11.67 22.61
C GLY A 324 5.76 -11.84 21.46
N LYS A 325 5.31 -11.78 20.21
CA LYS A 325 6.21 -11.72 19.05
C LYS A 325 6.81 -10.34 18.91
N GLU A 326 8.06 -10.30 18.45
CA GLU A 326 8.80 -9.08 18.16
C GLU A 326 9.41 -9.18 16.77
N ILE A 327 9.66 -8.02 16.15
CA ILE A 327 10.33 -7.93 14.87
C ILE A 327 11.67 -7.22 15.07
N GLN A 328 12.74 -7.86 14.61
CA GLN A 328 14.06 -7.27 14.55
C GLN A 328 14.23 -6.51 13.23
N TRP A 329 14.77 -5.31 13.32
CA TRP A 329 14.93 -4.39 12.19
C TRP A 329 16.38 -3.95 12.06
N ARG A 330 16.84 -3.83 10.83
CA ARG A 330 18.04 -3.08 10.51
C ARG A 330 17.84 -1.61 10.87
N ASN A 331 18.88 -0.99 11.41
CA ASN A 331 18.87 0.44 11.72
C ASN A 331 18.96 1.31 10.45
N GLU A 332 19.57 0.78 9.42
CA GLU A 332 19.77 1.44 8.13
C GLU A 332 18.43 1.80 7.50
N PRO A 333 18.26 3.06 7.04
CA PRO A 333 17.09 3.44 6.28
C PRO A 333 17.12 2.85 4.87
N SER A 334 15.95 2.80 4.27
CA SER A 334 15.75 2.30 2.92
C SER A 334 14.90 3.25 2.07
N VAL A 335 15.16 3.25 0.77
CA VAL A 335 14.44 4.05 -0.22
C VAL A 335 14.07 3.16 -1.41
N CYS A 336 12.84 3.26 -1.88
CA CYS A 336 12.35 2.63 -3.11
C CYS A 336 11.94 3.70 -4.11
N VAL A 337 12.54 3.73 -5.28
CA VAL A 337 12.15 4.58 -6.41
C VAL A 337 11.38 3.74 -7.41
N VAL A 338 10.13 4.13 -7.70
CA VAL A 338 9.30 3.43 -8.68
C VAL A 338 9.56 4.00 -10.08
N MET A 339 9.89 3.11 -11.00
CA MET A 339 10.02 3.42 -12.43
C MET A 339 8.73 3.01 -13.15
N VAL A 340 8.17 3.91 -13.94
CA VAL A 340 6.87 3.74 -14.59
C VAL A 340 6.97 3.82 -16.11
N ALA A 341 6.01 3.23 -16.81
CA ALA A 341 5.86 3.35 -18.26
C ALA A 341 5.41 4.77 -18.63
N GLY A 342 5.86 5.26 -19.78
CA GLY A 342 5.48 6.57 -20.31
C GLY A 342 3.95 6.67 -20.51
N GLY A 343 3.38 7.76 -20.01
CA GLY A 343 1.94 8.00 -20.01
C GLY A 343 1.21 7.56 -18.73
N TYR A 344 1.86 6.79 -17.84
CA TYR A 344 1.26 6.46 -16.54
C TYR A 344 1.00 7.74 -15.70
N PRO A 345 -0.14 7.88 -14.95
CA PRO A 345 -1.14 6.87 -14.62
C PRO A 345 -2.28 6.70 -15.65
N ASP A 346 -2.23 7.40 -16.77
CA ASP A 346 -3.23 7.29 -17.82
C ASP A 346 -2.92 6.11 -18.77
N LYS A 347 -3.07 6.32 -20.09
CA LYS A 347 -2.75 5.29 -21.10
C LYS A 347 -1.24 5.16 -21.26
N TYR A 348 -0.75 3.94 -21.23
CA TYR A 348 0.66 3.62 -21.40
C TYR A 348 0.85 2.41 -22.32
N GLU A 349 2.01 2.36 -22.99
CA GLU A 349 2.39 1.25 -23.85
C GLU A 349 3.07 0.14 -23.04
N LYS A 350 2.88 -1.10 -23.51
CA LYS A 350 3.53 -2.31 -22.98
C LYS A 350 4.50 -2.88 -23.99
N GLY A 351 5.32 -3.86 -23.58
CA GLY A 351 6.22 -4.59 -24.48
C GLY A 351 7.56 -3.90 -24.77
N LYS A 352 7.88 -2.79 -24.09
CA LYS A 352 9.19 -2.14 -24.23
C LYS A 352 10.26 -2.97 -23.52
N GLU A 353 11.35 -3.30 -24.21
CA GLU A 353 12.48 -4.05 -23.65
C GLU A 353 13.18 -3.24 -22.56
N ILE A 354 13.46 -3.89 -21.42
CA ILE A 354 14.13 -3.30 -20.27
C ILE A 354 15.59 -3.73 -20.27
N GLY A 355 16.50 -2.77 -20.45
CA GLY A 355 17.94 -2.97 -20.35
C GLY A 355 18.51 -2.51 -19.01
N GLY A 356 19.72 -2.96 -18.68
CA GLY A 356 20.48 -2.51 -17.50
C GLY A 356 20.14 -3.23 -16.19
N LEU A 357 19.28 -4.28 -16.22
CA LEU A 357 18.91 -5.01 -15.00
C LEU A 357 20.09 -5.81 -14.41
N ASP A 358 20.95 -6.39 -15.25
CA ASP A 358 22.08 -7.20 -14.78
C ASP A 358 23.17 -6.33 -14.16
N GLU A 359 23.38 -5.13 -14.68
CA GLU A 359 24.35 -4.18 -14.15
C GLU A 359 24.01 -3.74 -12.72
N THR A 360 22.71 -3.69 -12.39
CA THR A 360 22.27 -3.34 -11.02
C THR A 360 22.68 -4.36 -9.98
N LYS A 361 22.87 -5.63 -10.35
CA LYS A 361 23.28 -6.71 -9.44
C LYS A 361 24.68 -6.49 -8.83
N ASN A 362 25.50 -5.64 -9.46
CA ASN A 362 26.82 -5.28 -8.96
C ASN A 362 26.79 -4.16 -7.89
N ILE A 363 25.62 -3.61 -7.57
CA ILE A 363 25.48 -2.59 -6.53
C ILE A 363 25.04 -3.28 -5.23
N GLU A 364 25.93 -3.26 -4.25
CA GLU A 364 25.64 -3.83 -2.94
C GLU A 364 24.49 -3.09 -2.23
N ASN A 365 23.62 -3.83 -1.51
CA ASN A 365 22.44 -3.30 -0.82
C ASN A 365 21.45 -2.58 -1.75
N LEU A 366 21.32 -3.09 -2.98
CA LEU A 366 20.34 -2.66 -3.96
C LEU A 366 19.53 -3.86 -4.45
N TRP A 367 18.23 -3.70 -4.56
CA TRP A 367 17.29 -4.67 -5.10
C TRP A 367 16.38 -4.02 -6.14
N VAL A 368 16.10 -4.73 -7.22
CA VAL A 368 15.14 -4.30 -8.23
C VAL A 368 13.93 -5.21 -8.16
N PHE A 369 12.85 -4.74 -7.57
CA PHE A 369 11.59 -5.47 -7.48
C PHE A 369 10.75 -5.24 -8.73
N HIS A 370 10.51 -6.29 -9.48
CA HIS A 370 9.65 -6.27 -10.66
C HIS A 370 8.18 -6.12 -10.25
N ALA A 371 7.47 -5.27 -10.98
CA ALA A 371 6.02 -5.09 -10.89
C ALA A 371 5.39 -5.43 -12.25
N GLY A 372 4.98 -4.44 -13.03
CA GLY A 372 4.40 -4.63 -14.34
C GLY A 372 5.43 -5.05 -15.38
N THR A 373 5.95 -6.27 -15.30
CA THR A 373 6.92 -6.85 -16.24
C THR A 373 6.49 -8.24 -16.69
N SER A 374 6.93 -8.63 -17.90
CA SER A 374 6.79 -9.99 -18.43
C SER A 374 8.07 -10.42 -19.16
N LYS A 375 8.20 -11.72 -19.44
CA LYS A 375 9.28 -12.26 -20.27
C LYS A 375 8.77 -12.53 -21.69
N ILE A 376 9.52 -12.11 -22.70
CA ILE A 376 9.33 -12.51 -24.12
C ILE A 376 10.66 -13.11 -24.57
N GLY A 377 10.68 -14.44 -24.68
CA GLY A 377 11.94 -15.19 -24.82
C GLY A 377 12.85 -14.91 -23.62
N ASN A 378 14.08 -14.47 -23.88
CA ASN A 378 15.05 -14.12 -22.84
C ASN A 378 15.02 -12.64 -22.41
N LYS A 379 14.10 -11.85 -22.98
CA LYS A 379 14.00 -10.42 -22.72
C LYS A 379 12.94 -10.14 -21.67
N VAL A 380 13.25 -9.22 -20.74
CA VAL A 380 12.28 -8.64 -19.82
C VAL A 380 11.69 -7.41 -20.49
N VAL A 381 10.36 -7.31 -20.49
CA VAL A 381 9.63 -6.20 -21.11
C VAL A 381 8.61 -5.59 -20.15
N THR A 382 8.23 -4.34 -20.39
CA THR A 382 7.16 -3.67 -19.65
C THR A 382 5.81 -4.32 -19.90
N ASN A 383 5.00 -4.52 -18.85
CA ASN A 383 3.65 -5.09 -18.93
C ASN A 383 2.65 -4.41 -17.98
N GLY A 384 2.99 -3.26 -17.44
CA GLY A 384 2.14 -2.50 -16.52
C GLY A 384 2.56 -1.05 -16.42
N GLY A 385 1.78 -0.24 -15.70
CA GLY A 385 2.06 1.17 -15.48
C GLY A 385 3.26 1.39 -14.56
N ARG A 386 3.22 0.86 -13.32
CA ARG A 386 4.39 0.75 -12.47
C ARG A 386 5.16 -0.50 -12.89
N VAL A 387 6.41 -0.33 -13.27
CA VAL A 387 7.22 -1.38 -13.92
C VAL A 387 8.21 -2.01 -12.95
N LEU A 388 8.99 -1.18 -12.26
CA LEU A 388 10.03 -1.62 -11.32
C LEU A 388 10.04 -0.76 -10.06
N GLY A 389 10.42 -1.35 -8.92
CA GLY A 389 10.76 -0.66 -7.69
C GLY A 389 12.26 -0.85 -7.39
N VAL A 390 13.07 0.18 -7.62
CA VAL A 390 14.51 0.16 -7.32
C VAL A 390 14.71 0.53 -5.87
N THR A 391 15.09 -0.43 -5.05
CA THR A 391 15.12 -0.32 -3.58
C THR A 391 16.53 -0.48 -3.06
N SER A 392 16.92 0.37 -2.13
CA SER A 392 18.26 0.35 -1.51
C SER A 392 18.21 0.47 0.00
N LEU A 393 19.22 -0.05 0.67
CA LEU A 393 19.61 0.29 2.04
C LEU A 393 20.81 1.23 2.00
N GLY A 394 20.90 2.16 2.93
CA GLY A 394 22.05 3.06 3.09
C GLY A 394 22.39 3.29 4.56
N THR A 395 23.61 3.67 4.87
CA THR A 395 24.04 4.01 6.24
C THR A 395 23.24 5.18 6.82
N ASN A 396 22.70 6.01 5.96
CA ASN A 396 21.77 7.09 6.23
C ASN A 396 20.85 7.31 5.01
N PHE A 397 19.87 8.23 5.10
CA PHE A 397 18.96 8.48 3.99
C PHE A 397 19.66 9.01 2.73
N GLU A 398 20.70 9.82 2.86
CA GLU A 398 21.45 10.36 1.72
C GLU A 398 22.12 9.23 0.92
N ASP A 399 22.82 8.31 1.60
CA ASP A 399 23.42 7.12 1.00
C ASP A 399 22.38 6.19 0.36
N ALA A 400 21.24 5.98 1.04
CA ALA A 400 20.15 5.18 0.48
C ALA A 400 19.57 5.81 -0.80
N ILE A 401 19.32 7.13 -0.80
CA ILE A 401 18.83 7.87 -1.96
C ILE A 401 19.81 7.73 -3.13
N ASP A 402 21.08 8.06 -2.90
CA ASP A 402 22.11 8.05 -3.95
C ASP A 402 22.26 6.66 -4.56
N ARG A 403 22.23 5.62 -3.73
CA ARG A 403 22.31 4.23 -4.18
C ARG A 403 21.09 3.81 -5.01
N ALA A 404 19.87 4.17 -4.58
CA ALA A 404 18.67 3.91 -5.36
C ALA A 404 18.74 4.58 -6.74
N TYR A 405 19.10 5.86 -6.80
CA TYR A 405 19.22 6.59 -8.07
C TYR A 405 20.39 6.13 -8.93
N LYS A 406 21.48 5.63 -8.35
CA LYS A 406 22.54 4.95 -9.09
C LYS A 406 21.99 3.71 -9.82
N GLY A 407 21.18 2.89 -9.12
CA GLY A 407 20.50 1.74 -9.75
C GLY A 407 19.54 2.18 -10.85
N VAL A 408 18.69 3.19 -10.58
CA VAL A 408 17.74 3.75 -11.57
C VAL A 408 18.47 4.23 -12.84
N SER A 409 19.64 4.84 -12.72
CA SER A 409 20.39 5.39 -13.86
C SER A 409 20.89 4.33 -14.84
N LEU A 410 21.06 3.10 -14.38
CA LEU A 410 21.49 1.95 -15.21
C LEU A 410 20.33 1.37 -16.02
N ILE A 411 19.11 1.44 -15.49
CA ILE A 411 17.93 0.80 -16.09
C ILE A 411 17.32 1.72 -17.13
N LYS A 412 17.00 1.16 -18.31
CA LYS A 412 16.50 1.94 -19.45
C LYS A 412 15.43 1.18 -20.23
N TRP A 413 14.40 1.87 -20.64
CA TRP A 413 13.46 1.50 -21.74
C TRP A 413 12.88 2.78 -22.34
N ASP A 414 12.30 2.66 -23.52
CA ASP A 414 11.69 3.79 -24.21
C ASP A 414 10.46 4.29 -23.45
N GLY A 415 10.44 5.58 -23.09
CA GLY A 415 9.38 6.20 -22.29
C GLY A 415 9.47 5.95 -20.79
N ALA A 416 10.59 5.43 -20.25
CA ALA A 416 10.77 5.29 -18.81
C ALA A 416 10.66 6.62 -18.08
N TYR A 417 9.88 6.67 -17.00
CA TYR A 417 9.76 7.83 -16.12
C TYR A 417 9.89 7.44 -14.65
N PHE A 418 10.42 8.33 -13.83
CA PHE A 418 10.52 8.24 -12.39
C PHE A 418 10.66 9.62 -11.77
N ARG A 419 10.25 9.78 -10.52
CA ARG A 419 10.48 11.01 -9.74
C ARG A 419 11.93 11.09 -9.28
N ARG A 420 12.47 12.34 -9.20
CA ARG A 420 13.86 12.62 -8.81
C ARG A 420 14.00 13.11 -7.37
N ASP A 421 12.91 13.17 -6.65
CA ASP A 421 12.84 13.73 -5.28
C ASP A 421 12.42 12.70 -4.21
N ILE A 422 12.35 11.39 -4.56
CA ILE A 422 11.99 10.34 -3.61
C ILE A 422 13.00 10.29 -2.46
N GLY A 423 12.46 10.28 -1.22
CA GLY A 423 13.26 10.24 0.01
C GLY A 423 13.76 11.61 0.50
N ARG A 424 13.75 12.67 -0.32
CA ARG A 424 14.28 13.98 0.07
C ARG A 424 13.56 14.61 1.28
N LYS A 425 12.28 14.30 1.50
CA LYS A 425 11.54 14.74 2.69
C LYS A 425 12.19 14.24 3.98
N ALA A 426 12.72 13.02 3.99
CA ALA A 426 13.40 12.46 5.15
C ALA A 426 14.62 13.29 5.59
N LEU A 427 15.37 13.88 4.63
CA LEU A 427 16.53 14.72 4.91
C LEU A 427 16.16 16.03 5.62
N SER A 428 14.99 16.59 5.33
CA SER A 428 14.57 17.87 5.92
C SER A 428 14.16 17.72 7.39
N VAL A 429 13.60 16.58 7.78
CA VAL A 429 13.20 16.30 9.17
C VAL A 429 14.44 15.99 10.02
N SER A 430 15.38 15.22 9.51
CA SER A 430 16.65 14.90 10.20
C SER A 430 17.47 16.15 10.52
N ARG A 431 17.47 17.16 9.64
CA ARG A 431 18.16 18.44 9.90
C ARG A 431 17.46 19.28 10.98
N LYS A 432 16.12 19.24 11.06
CA LYS A 432 15.38 19.97 12.09
C LYS A 432 15.58 19.38 13.49
N SER A 433 15.65 18.05 13.63
CA SER A 433 15.90 17.39 14.92
C SER A 433 17.30 17.71 15.48
N LEU A 434 18.33 17.72 14.62
CA LEU A 434 19.69 18.09 15.01
C LEU A 434 19.82 19.56 15.46
N LEU A 435 19.01 20.45 14.94
CA LEU A 435 19.00 21.87 15.33
C LEU A 435 18.21 22.11 16.65
N SER A 436 17.24 21.25 16.98
CA SER A 436 16.47 21.34 18.21
C SER A 436 17.14 20.69 19.43
N GLU A 437 18.10 19.79 19.24
CA GLU A 437 18.91 19.18 20.30
C GLU A 437 20.11 20.07 20.71
N ASN A 438 20.47 21.05 19.90
CA ASN A 438 21.56 21.98 20.13
C ASN A 438 21.10 23.38 20.57
N SER A 439 19.81 23.56 20.84
CA SER A 439 19.19 24.78 21.36
C SER A 439 18.53 24.53 22.72
#